data_71f23bfa27e7e24cb7c56a528b41819f
#
_entry.id   71f23bfa27e7e24cb7c56a528b41819f
#
_cell.length_a   1.000
_cell.length_b   1.000
_cell.length_c   1.000
_cell.angle_alpha   90.00
_cell.angle_beta   90.00
_cell.angle_gamma   90.00
#
_symmetry.space_group_name_H-M   'P 1'
#
loop_
_entity.id
_entity.type
_entity.pdbx_description
1 polymer ?
#
loop_
_entity_poly.entity_id
_entity_poly.type
_entity_poly.pdbx_seq_one_letter_code
_entity_poly.pdbx_strand_id
1 'polypeptide(L)'
;MVVDYVKEDRIAVFTINRPEAMNALNEAVILELNKAMIDFRDDPNVWVGIVTGAGDRAFSAGADIKGFKPGPATTPEGVAPTTRADQIWKPFIAAINGYALGGGLELALTCDLRIAAEHSRFGLPEINVGVIPAGGGISRLPRFIPRAKATEILLMGEQIDAQEAYRIGLINKVVPLNDLMPTARQWAEKICQAGPLQVRAVKETMLRGYNIPLEEALRIERDMLNRIRSTEDYMEGARAFVEKRKPNWKGK
;
A
#
# COMPACT_ATOMS: atom_id res chain seq x y z
N MET A 1 -17.24 10.51 -9.97
CA MET A 1 -16.42 9.82 -8.96
C MET A 1 -14.98 10.22 -9.19
N VAL A 2 -14.26 10.49 -8.11
CA VAL A 2 -12.83 10.82 -8.17
C VAL A 2 -11.94 9.64 -7.77
N VAL A 3 -12.56 8.52 -7.37
CA VAL A 3 -11.90 7.23 -7.15
C VAL A 3 -12.75 6.14 -7.82
N ASP A 4 -12.15 5.40 -8.74
CA ASP A 4 -12.77 4.22 -9.31
C ASP A 4 -12.37 3.01 -8.47
N TYR A 5 -13.35 2.32 -7.92
CA TYR A 5 -13.17 1.15 -7.08
C TYR A 5 -13.85 -0.06 -7.71
N VAL A 6 -13.05 -1.00 -8.20
CA VAL A 6 -13.52 -2.17 -8.95
C VAL A 6 -13.05 -3.44 -8.26
N LYS A 7 -13.96 -4.39 -8.09
CA LYS A 7 -13.68 -5.72 -7.55
C LYS A 7 -13.76 -6.74 -8.68
N GLU A 8 -12.72 -7.49 -8.88
CA GLU A 8 -12.65 -8.57 -9.88
C GLU A 8 -12.07 -9.81 -9.19
N ASP A 9 -12.86 -10.87 -9.12
CA ASP A 9 -12.54 -12.08 -8.37
C ASP A 9 -12.15 -11.75 -6.90
N ARG A 10 -10.90 -11.98 -6.52
CA ARG A 10 -10.35 -11.73 -5.17
C ARG A 10 -9.51 -10.47 -5.07
N ILE A 11 -9.47 -9.67 -6.12
CA ILE A 11 -8.65 -8.47 -6.24
C ILE A 11 -9.55 -7.24 -6.28
N ALA A 12 -9.18 -6.21 -5.53
CA ALA A 12 -9.78 -4.88 -5.63
C ALA A 12 -8.78 -3.90 -6.23
N VAL A 13 -9.22 -3.10 -7.18
CA VAL A 13 -8.42 -2.03 -7.79
C VAL A 13 -9.00 -0.69 -7.37
N PHE A 14 -8.14 0.16 -6.80
CA PHE A 14 -8.43 1.52 -6.38
C PHE A 14 -7.69 2.47 -7.33
N THR A 15 -8.39 3.18 -8.18
CA THR A 15 -7.80 4.14 -9.12
C THR A 15 -8.18 5.54 -8.71
N ILE A 16 -7.19 6.38 -8.34
CA ILE A 16 -7.41 7.81 -8.14
C ILE A 16 -7.62 8.42 -9.52
N ASN A 17 -8.80 8.97 -9.78
CA ASN A 17 -9.22 9.40 -11.11
C ASN A 17 -9.43 10.91 -11.20
N ARG A 18 -8.30 11.64 -11.16
CA ARG A 18 -8.20 13.09 -11.38
C ARG A 18 -6.93 13.40 -12.22
N PRO A 19 -6.75 12.81 -13.41
CA PRO A 19 -5.52 12.94 -14.18
C PRO A 19 -5.22 14.39 -14.58
N GLU A 20 -6.23 15.24 -14.77
CA GLU A 20 -6.10 16.67 -15.02
C GLU A 20 -5.43 17.43 -13.87
N ALA A 21 -5.59 16.94 -12.65
CA ALA A 21 -4.96 17.46 -11.42
C ALA A 21 -3.81 16.57 -10.93
N MET A 22 -3.18 15.77 -11.83
CA MET A 22 -2.10 14.85 -11.46
C MET A 22 -2.49 13.90 -10.31
N ASN A 23 -3.75 13.49 -10.23
CA ASN A 23 -4.31 12.64 -9.19
C ASN A 23 -4.08 13.19 -7.76
N ALA A 24 -4.13 14.53 -7.61
CA ALA A 24 -3.94 15.17 -6.32
C ALA A 24 -5.05 14.80 -5.32
N LEU A 25 -4.67 14.64 -4.06
CA LEU A 25 -5.51 14.21 -2.96
C LEU A 25 -6.25 15.42 -2.37
N ASN A 26 -7.49 15.63 -2.81
CA ASN A 26 -8.42 16.57 -2.18
C ASN A 26 -9.35 15.81 -1.21
N GLU A 27 -10.23 16.55 -0.53
CA GLU A 27 -11.18 15.98 0.43
C GLU A 27 -12.05 14.88 -0.18
N ALA A 28 -12.55 15.08 -1.41
CA ALA A 28 -13.38 14.08 -2.10
C ALA A 28 -12.62 12.77 -2.35
N VAL A 29 -11.35 12.84 -2.81
CA VAL A 29 -10.49 11.66 -3.00
C VAL A 29 -10.27 10.95 -1.68
N ILE A 30 -9.95 11.68 -0.61
CA ILE A 30 -9.72 11.09 0.72
C ILE A 30 -10.96 10.36 1.24
N LEU A 31 -12.14 10.98 1.10
CA LEU A 31 -13.40 10.38 1.54
C LEU A 31 -13.76 9.13 0.72
N GLU A 32 -13.65 9.18 -0.62
CA GLU A 32 -13.96 8.04 -1.48
C GLU A 32 -12.97 6.90 -1.29
N LEU A 33 -11.66 7.18 -1.19
CA LEU A 33 -10.64 6.17 -0.86
C LEU A 33 -10.90 5.52 0.50
N ASN A 34 -11.21 6.34 1.52
CA ASN A 34 -11.50 5.82 2.85
C ASN A 34 -12.70 4.87 2.83
N LYS A 35 -13.79 5.27 2.16
CA LYS A 35 -14.98 4.43 1.99
C LYS A 35 -14.65 3.11 1.27
N ALA A 36 -13.91 3.18 0.17
CA ALA A 36 -13.50 2.01 -0.59
C ALA A 36 -12.57 1.08 0.22
N MET A 37 -11.65 1.64 1.00
CA MET A 37 -10.75 0.85 1.87
C MET A 37 -11.48 0.17 3.02
N ILE A 38 -12.53 0.80 3.58
CA ILE A 38 -13.39 0.18 4.60
C ILE A 38 -14.16 -0.99 3.98
N ASP A 39 -14.78 -0.79 2.82
CA ASP A 39 -15.48 -1.86 2.11
C ASP A 39 -14.52 -3.02 1.77
N PHE A 40 -13.33 -2.71 1.25
CA PHE A 40 -12.30 -3.73 1.00
C PHE A 40 -11.91 -4.49 2.26
N ARG A 41 -11.70 -3.79 3.38
CA ARG A 41 -11.35 -4.41 4.67
C ARG A 41 -12.39 -5.44 5.07
N ASP A 42 -13.66 -5.09 4.96
CA ASP A 42 -14.80 -5.84 5.51
C ASP A 42 -15.36 -6.91 4.56
N ASP A 43 -15.14 -6.80 3.24
CA ASP A 43 -15.60 -7.79 2.26
C ASP A 43 -14.76 -9.08 2.28
N PRO A 44 -15.30 -10.22 2.74
CA PRO A 44 -14.54 -11.48 2.84
C PRO A 44 -14.11 -12.04 1.48
N ASN A 45 -14.76 -11.63 0.39
CA ASN A 45 -14.53 -12.19 -0.93
C ASN A 45 -13.30 -11.56 -1.62
N VAL A 46 -12.85 -10.39 -1.19
CA VAL A 46 -11.71 -9.68 -1.77
C VAL A 46 -10.50 -9.80 -0.84
N TRP A 47 -9.34 -10.16 -1.38
CA TRP A 47 -8.17 -10.54 -0.60
C TRP A 47 -6.96 -9.62 -0.79
N VAL A 48 -6.77 -9.04 -1.98
CA VAL A 48 -5.64 -8.18 -2.32
C VAL A 48 -6.13 -6.88 -2.93
N GLY A 49 -5.55 -5.75 -2.50
CA GLY A 49 -5.80 -4.42 -3.06
C GLY A 49 -4.66 -3.99 -4.00
N ILE A 50 -5.01 -3.37 -5.12
CA ILE A 50 -4.07 -2.65 -5.99
C ILE A 50 -4.46 -1.19 -5.99
N VAL A 51 -3.54 -0.28 -5.66
CA VAL A 51 -3.75 1.17 -5.71
C VAL A 51 -2.97 1.75 -6.87
N THR A 52 -3.59 2.58 -7.69
CA THR A 52 -2.97 3.24 -8.84
C THR A 52 -3.59 4.61 -9.13
N GLY A 53 -3.01 5.37 -10.04
CA GLY A 53 -3.58 6.62 -10.55
C GLY A 53 -4.11 6.46 -11.98
N ALA A 54 -5.12 7.21 -12.36
CA ALA A 54 -5.59 7.27 -13.74
C ALA A 54 -4.57 7.98 -14.65
N GLY A 55 -4.47 7.53 -15.89
CA GLY A 55 -3.55 8.08 -16.89
C GLY A 55 -2.12 7.55 -16.73
N ASP A 56 -1.18 8.27 -17.32
CA ASP A 56 0.23 7.88 -17.45
C ASP A 56 1.22 8.82 -16.74
N ARG A 57 0.72 9.93 -16.18
CA ARG A 57 1.57 11.00 -15.65
C ARG A 57 1.85 10.89 -14.16
N ALA A 58 0.86 10.47 -13.37
CA ALA A 58 0.98 10.47 -11.91
C ALA A 58 0.19 9.34 -11.26
N PHE A 59 0.80 8.71 -10.30
CA PHE A 59 0.11 7.97 -9.25
C PHE A 59 -0.69 8.94 -8.38
N SER A 60 0.00 9.92 -7.79
CA SER A 60 -0.56 11.09 -7.15
C SER A 60 0.53 12.13 -6.90
N ALA A 61 0.24 13.40 -7.20
CA ALA A 61 1.12 14.52 -6.89
C ALA A 61 1.02 15.01 -5.42
N GLY A 62 0.26 14.30 -4.57
CA GLY A 62 0.09 14.65 -3.16
C GLY A 62 -1.11 15.55 -2.89
N ALA A 63 -1.07 16.31 -1.80
CA ALA A 63 -2.19 17.15 -1.39
C ALA A 63 -2.55 18.19 -2.45
N ASP A 64 -3.86 18.39 -2.67
CA ASP A 64 -4.37 19.44 -3.56
C ASP A 64 -4.26 20.82 -2.87
N ILE A 65 -3.16 21.51 -3.15
CA ILE A 65 -2.84 22.79 -2.50
C ILE A 65 -3.85 23.89 -2.87
N LYS A 66 -4.52 23.80 -4.03
CA LYS A 66 -5.50 24.81 -4.48
C LYS A 66 -6.75 24.86 -3.60
N GLY A 67 -7.07 23.74 -2.94
CA GLY A 67 -8.18 23.62 -2.00
C GLY A 67 -7.75 23.59 -0.52
N PHE A 68 -6.48 23.85 -0.24
CA PHE A 68 -5.96 23.76 1.13
C PHE A 68 -6.58 24.82 2.03
N LYS A 69 -7.34 24.37 3.01
CA LYS A 69 -7.83 25.21 4.11
C LYS A 69 -7.07 24.79 5.38
N PRO A 70 -6.46 25.74 6.11
CA PRO A 70 -5.89 25.43 7.41
C PRO A 70 -7.01 24.90 8.33
N GLY A 71 -6.88 23.67 8.77
CA GLY A 71 -7.84 23.03 9.65
C GLY A 71 -7.28 21.68 10.15
N PRO A 72 -7.86 21.12 11.21
CA PRO A 72 -7.40 19.82 11.68
C PRO A 72 -7.57 18.78 10.58
N ALA A 73 -6.47 18.13 10.20
CA ALA A 73 -6.42 17.04 9.21
C ALA A 73 -7.05 15.73 9.73
N THR A 74 -8.12 15.84 10.53
CA THR A 74 -8.76 14.69 11.15
C THR A 74 -10.04 14.36 10.41
N THR A 75 -10.03 13.26 9.66
CA THR A 75 -11.26 12.53 9.39
C THR A 75 -11.64 11.80 10.68
N PRO A 76 -12.75 12.17 11.34
CA PRO A 76 -13.26 11.36 12.44
C PRO A 76 -13.64 10.00 11.87
N GLU A 77 -13.20 8.93 12.50
CA GLU A 77 -13.69 7.56 12.29
C GLU A 77 -13.45 6.98 10.88
N GLY A 78 -12.19 6.78 10.50
CA GLY A 78 -11.89 6.09 9.25
C GLY A 78 -10.47 5.57 9.18
N VAL A 79 -10.24 4.71 8.22
CA VAL A 79 -8.90 4.36 7.78
C VAL A 79 -8.39 5.54 6.97
N ALA A 80 -7.65 6.47 7.56
CA ALA A 80 -7.03 7.54 6.81
C ALA A 80 -6.05 6.92 5.78
N PRO A 81 -6.28 7.04 4.46
CA PRO A 81 -5.55 6.27 3.46
C PRO A 81 -4.03 6.42 3.55
N THR A 82 -3.54 7.62 3.85
CA THR A 82 -2.11 7.91 3.93
C THR A 82 -1.49 7.58 5.30
N THR A 83 -2.30 7.44 6.36
CA THR A 83 -1.76 7.26 7.71
C THR A 83 -2.05 5.91 8.33
N ARG A 84 -3.13 5.25 7.94
CA ARG A 84 -3.62 4.02 8.60
C ARG A 84 -4.01 2.88 7.65
N ALA A 85 -3.78 2.99 6.34
CA ALA A 85 -4.10 1.91 5.42
C ALA A 85 -3.31 0.62 5.72
N ASP A 86 -2.12 0.75 6.29
CA ASP A 86 -1.31 -0.36 6.76
C ASP A 86 -1.92 -1.13 7.95
N GLN A 87 -2.97 -0.61 8.58
CA GLN A 87 -3.75 -1.33 9.60
C GLN A 87 -4.84 -2.25 9.02
N ILE A 88 -5.02 -2.23 7.70
CA ILE A 88 -5.82 -3.23 7.00
C ILE A 88 -4.92 -4.43 6.71
N TRP A 89 -5.21 -5.58 7.34
CA TRP A 89 -4.34 -6.76 7.25
C TRP A 89 -4.35 -7.45 5.89
N LYS A 90 -5.29 -7.11 5.00
CA LYS A 90 -5.23 -7.52 3.60
C LYS A 90 -4.08 -6.80 2.90
N PRO A 91 -3.28 -7.48 2.07
CA PRO A 91 -2.16 -6.86 1.38
C PRO A 91 -2.59 -5.85 0.33
N PHE A 92 -1.77 -4.80 0.18
CA PHE A 92 -1.88 -3.79 -0.85
C PHE A 92 -0.63 -3.75 -1.74
N ILE A 93 -0.84 -3.56 -3.04
CA ILE A 93 0.19 -3.31 -4.04
C ILE A 93 -0.01 -1.89 -4.58
N ALA A 94 0.99 -1.02 -4.48
CA ALA A 94 1.00 0.24 -5.20
C ALA A 94 1.54 0.01 -6.61
N ALA A 95 0.72 0.28 -7.62
CA ALA A 95 1.11 0.30 -9.03
C ALA A 95 1.32 1.76 -9.45
N ILE A 96 2.59 2.21 -9.45
CA ILE A 96 2.98 3.61 -9.53
C ILE A 96 3.23 3.98 -10.98
N ASN A 97 2.26 4.65 -11.60
CA ASN A 97 2.21 4.98 -13.03
C ASN A 97 2.83 6.35 -13.40
N GLY A 98 3.64 6.94 -12.52
CA GLY A 98 4.27 8.23 -12.74
C GLY A 98 4.69 8.90 -11.44
N TYR A 99 4.39 10.19 -11.29
CA TYR A 99 4.75 10.92 -10.07
C TYR A 99 4.06 10.36 -8.83
N ALA A 100 4.84 10.05 -7.79
CA ALA A 100 4.38 9.75 -6.44
C ALA A 100 5.05 10.76 -5.49
N LEU A 101 4.38 11.89 -5.26
CA LEU A 101 4.95 13.02 -4.52
C LEU A 101 4.12 13.34 -3.29
N GLY A 102 4.77 13.79 -2.21
CA GLY A 102 4.11 14.19 -0.99
C GLY A 102 3.15 13.12 -0.46
N GLY A 103 1.89 13.51 -0.21
CA GLY A 103 0.84 12.59 0.20
C GLY A 103 0.63 11.38 -0.74
N GLY A 104 1.01 11.50 -2.03
CA GLY A 104 1.01 10.40 -2.98
C GLY A 104 2.08 9.35 -2.66
N LEU A 105 3.29 9.78 -2.32
CA LEU A 105 4.32 8.87 -1.83
C LEU A 105 3.94 8.29 -0.46
N GLU A 106 3.35 9.10 0.42
CA GLU A 106 2.87 8.64 1.72
C GLU A 106 1.81 7.52 1.58
N LEU A 107 0.88 7.65 0.63
CA LEU A 107 -0.07 6.59 0.28
C LEU A 107 0.65 5.34 -0.24
N ALA A 108 1.62 5.49 -1.15
CA ALA A 108 2.40 4.36 -1.65
C ALA A 108 3.21 3.65 -0.54
N LEU A 109 3.67 4.40 0.47
CA LEU A 109 4.37 3.86 1.65
C LEU A 109 3.46 3.09 2.62
N THR A 110 2.13 3.25 2.53
CA THR A 110 1.19 2.40 3.31
C THR A 110 0.90 1.06 2.63
N CYS A 111 1.21 0.93 1.35
CA CYS A 111 1.11 -0.34 0.63
C CYS A 111 2.26 -1.28 1.01
N ASP A 112 2.02 -2.58 0.93
CA ASP A 112 3.02 -3.59 1.29
C ASP A 112 4.08 -3.75 0.20
N LEU A 113 3.64 -3.73 -1.05
CA LEU A 113 4.50 -3.86 -2.23
C LEU A 113 4.33 -2.63 -3.14
N ARG A 114 5.41 -2.24 -3.84
CA ARG A 114 5.44 -1.11 -4.77
C ARG A 114 6.10 -1.53 -6.07
N ILE A 115 5.36 -1.39 -7.17
CA ILE A 115 5.83 -1.59 -8.54
C ILE A 115 5.72 -0.24 -9.23
N ALA A 116 6.71 0.17 -10.00
CA ALA A 116 6.71 1.47 -10.64
C ALA A 116 6.99 1.37 -12.14
N ALA A 117 6.39 2.28 -12.89
CA ALA A 117 6.78 2.54 -14.27
C ALA A 117 8.17 3.18 -14.32
N GLU A 118 8.93 2.92 -15.40
CA GLU A 118 10.32 3.39 -15.57
C GLU A 118 10.48 4.91 -15.45
N HIS A 119 9.47 5.68 -15.87
CA HIS A 119 9.49 7.14 -15.82
C HIS A 119 9.02 7.73 -14.48
N SER A 120 8.67 6.89 -13.50
CA SER A 120 8.16 7.34 -12.20
C SER A 120 9.17 8.16 -11.43
N ARG A 121 8.65 9.12 -10.62
CA ARG A 121 9.43 10.00 -9.74
C ARG A 121 8.85 9.97 -8.34
N PHE A 122 9.72 10.00 -7.35
CA PHE A 122 9.36 9.88 -5.95
C PHE A 122 9.98 11.03 -5.15
N GLY A 123 9.24 11.59 -4.21
CA GLY A 123 9.76 12.66 -3.36
C GLY A 123 8.76 13.12 -2.30
N LEU A 124 9.29 13.83 -1.31
CA LEU A 124 8.52 14.47 -0.24
C LEU A 124 8.90 15.97 -0.23
N PRO A 125 8.39 16.77 -1.21
CA PRO A 125 8.80 18.15 -1.41
C PRO A 125 8.08 19.17 -0.51
N GLU A 126 7.37 18.73 0.52
CA GLU A 126 6.52 19.55 1.38
C GLU A 126 7.26 20.72 2.00
N ILE A 127 8.55 20.57 2.34
CA ILE A 127 9.37 21.64 2.91
C ILE A 127 9.50 22.84 1.98
N ASN A 128 9.45 22.63 0.65
CA ASN A 128 9.55 23.69 -0.34
C ASN A 128 8.32 24.61 -0.38
N VAL A 129 7.23 24.17 0.26
CA VAL A 129 5.96 24.94 0.36
C VAL A 129 5.59 25.26 1.82
N GLY A 130 6.55 25.12 2.75
CA GLY A 130 6.39 25.51 4.14
C GLY A 130 5.57 24.55 5.01
N VAL A 131 5.39 23.30 4.57
CA VAL A 131 4.71 22.25 5.33
C VAL A 131 5.60 21.02 5.49
N ILE A 132 5.14 20.02 6.22
CA ILE A 132 5.87 18.76 6.43
C ILE A 132 5.05 17.57 5.91
N PRO A 133 5.68 16.46 5.48
CA PRO A 133 4.98 15.24 5.07
C PRO A 133 4.40 14.51 6.29
N ALA A 134 3.21 14.94 6.72
CA ALA A 134 2.55 14.51 7.96
C ALA A 134 1.66 13.26 7.81
N GLY A 135 1.47 12.75 6.60
CA GLY A 135 0.72 11.51 6.33
C GLY A 135 1.53 10.23 6.59
N GLY A 136 2.70 10.36 7.21
CA GLY A 136 3.57 9.23 7.59
C GLY A 136 4.89 9.16 6.82
N GLY A 137 5.16 10.08 5.91
CA GLY A 137 6.39 10.14 5.12
C GLY A 137 7.64 10.22 5.99
N ILE A 138 7.65 11.12 6.98
CA ILE A 138 8.77 11.29 7.93
C ILE A 138 9.03 10.00 8.72
N SER A 139 7.97 9.30 9.10
CA SER A 139 8.09 8.12 9.95
C SER A 139 8.37 6.84 9.17
N ARG A 140 7.77 6.68 7.97
CA ARG A 140 7.89 5.44 7.18
C ARG A 140 9.12 5.42 6.29
N LEU A 141 9.45 6.53 5.62
CA LEU A 141 10.55 6.53 4.66
C LEU A 141 11.86 6.01 5.24
N PRO A 142 12.35 6.47 6.43
CA PRO A 142 13.60 5.98 7.03
C PRO A 142 13.52 4.54 7.57
N ARG A 143 12.35 3.91 7.52
CA ARG A 143 12.16 2.49 7.83
C ARG A 143 12.23 1.58 6.60
N PHE A 144 12.03 2.15 5.41
CA PHE A 144 12.10 1.40 4.16
C PHE A 144 13.47 1.49 3.48
N ILE A 145 14.17 2.64 3.64
CA ILE A 145 15.43 2.92 2.94
C ILE A 145 16.53 3.35 3.90
N PRO A 146 17.82 3.35 3.49
CA PRO A 146 18.91 3.84 4.31
C PRO A 146 18.64 5.25 4.85
N ARG A 147 18.86 5.43 6.16
CA ARG A 147 18.52 6.67 6.87
C ARG A 147 19.13 7.91 6.24
N ALA A 148 20.39 7.84 5.77
CA ALA A 148 21.05 8.97 5.12
C ALA A 148 20.28 9.43 3.88
N LYS A 149 19.82 8.47 3.04
CA LYS A 149 19.04 8.77 1.83
C LYS A 149 17.64 9.28 2.15
N ALA A 150 16.99 8.72 3.17
CA ALA A 150 15.71 9.24 3.65
C ALA A 150 15.83 10.68 4.14
N THR A 151 16.90 11.00 4.88
CA THR A 151 17.20 12.37 5.37
C THR A 151 17.43 13.33 4.20
N GLU A 152 18.18 12.91 3.18
CA GLU A 152 18.42 13.71 1.97
C GLU A 152 17.08 14.07 1.27
N ILE A 153 16.24 13.07 0.99
CA ILE A 153 14.93 13.28 0.35
C ILE A 153 14.03 14.21 1.18
N LEU A 154 14.00 14.01 2.52
CA LEU A 154 13.16 14.79 3.42
C LEU A 154 13.63 16.23 3.61
N LEU A 155 14.95 16.46 3.71
CA LEU A 155 15.49 17.80 4.01
C LEU A 155 15.80 18.62 2.77
N MET A 156 16.02 18.00 1.62
CA MET A 156 16.25 18.71 0.35
C MET A 156 14.97 18.87 -0.46
N GLY A 157 13.95 18.02 -0.22
CA GLY A 157 12.70 18.03 -0.96
C GLY A 157 12.88 17.65 -2.44
N GLU A 158 13.97 16.96 -2.77
CA GLU A 158 14.28 16.53 -4.13
C GLU A 158 13.59 15.22 -4.49
N GLN A 159 13.47 15.01 -5.79
CA GLN A 159 12.87 13.79 -6.34
C GLN A 159 13.97 12.81 -6.76
N ILE A 160 13.68 11.52 -6.61
CA ILE A 160 14.49 10.43 -7.16
C ILE A 160 13.72 9.73 -8.28
N ASP A 161 14.44 9.11 -9.21
CA ASP A 161 13.84 8.31 -10.28
C ASP A 161 13.54 6.86 -9.85
N ALA A 162 12.91 6.10 -10.75
CA ALA A 162 12.51 4.74 -10.47
C ALA A 162 13.70 3.79 -10.26
N GLN A 163 14.82 4.01 -10.96
CA GLN A 163 16.01 3.17 -10.83
C GLN A 163 16.68 3.39 -9.47
N GLU A 164 16.81 4.65 -9.05
CA GLU A 164 17.33 4.95 -7.71
C GLU A 164 16.39 4.43 -6.63
N ALA A 165 15.06 4.62 -6.78
CA ALA A 165 14.08 4.08 -5.85
C ALA A 165 14.17 2.55 -5.72
N TYR A 166 14.41 1.84 -6.82
CA TYR A 166 14.65 0.39 -6.81
C TYR A 166 15.99 0.04 -6.14
N ARG A 167 17.07 0.76 -6.49
CA ARG A 167 18.42 0.52 -5.94
C ARG A 167 18.47 0.65 -4.41
N ILE A 168 17.73 1.62 -3.85
CA ILE A 168 17.69 1.85 -2.38
C ILE A 168 16.64 1.02 -1.65
N GLY A 169 15.85 0.20 -2.37
CA GLY A 169 14.82 -0.67 -1.79
C GLY A 169 13.49 0.03 -1.47
N LEU A 170 13.26 1.25 -2.00
CA LEU A 170 11.98 1.95 -1.84
C LEU A 170 10.86 1.24 -2.60
N ILE A 171 11.17 0.67 -3.76
CA ILE A 171 10.22 -0.08 -4.59
C ILE A 171 10.75 -1.50 -4.88
N ASN A 172 9.85 -2.41 -5.19
CA ASN A 172 10.15 -3.82 -5.39
C ASN A 172 10.47 -4.19 -6.85
N LYS A 173 9.98 -3.40 -7.81
CA LYS A 173 10.18 -3.66 -9.24
C LYS A 173 9.97 -2.40 -10.07
N VAL A 174 10.74 -2.29 -11.16
CA VAL A 174 10.55 -1.30 -12.23
C VAL A 174 10.17 -2.05 -13.50
N VAL A 175 9.19 -1.51 -14.23
CA VAL A 175 8.68 -2.10 -15.48
C VAL A 175 8.31 -1.00 -16.48
N PRO A 176 8.22 -1.27 -17.80
CA PRO A 176 7.58 -0.38 -18.74
C PRO A 176 6.13 -0.07 -18.32
N LEU A 177 5.63 1.14 -18.62
CA LEU A 177 4.30 1.56 -18.19
C LEU A 177 3.19 0.57 -18.61
N ASN A 178 3.27 0.05 -19.84
CA ASN A 178 2.28 -0.90 -20.36
C ASN A 178 2.26 -2.22 -19.58
N ASP A 179 3.35 -2.56 -18.90
CA ASP A 179 3.49 -3.79 -18.11
C ASP A 179 3.14 -3.58 -16.62
N LEU A 180 2.88 -2.32 -16.20
CA LEU A 180 2.67 -1.99 -14.80
C LEU A 180 1.46 -2.71 -14.20
N MET A 181 0.27 -2.49 -14.76
CA MET A 181 -0.95 -3.14 -14.26
C MET A 181 -0.97 -4.66 -14.48
N PRO A 182 -0.52 -5.19 -15.63
CA PRO A 182 -0.31 -6.64 -15.79
C PRO A 182 0.57 -7.26 -14.70
N THR A 183 1.71 -6.61 -14.39
CA THR A 183 2.62 -7.10 -13.32
C THR A 183 1.96 -7.01 -11.94
N ALA A 184 1.27 -5.91 -11.63
CA ALA A 184 0.57 -5.76 -10.35
C ALA A 184 -0.53 -6.83 -10.17
N ARG A 185 -1.31 -7.10 -11.22
CA ARG A 185 -2.30 -8.19 -11.22
C ARG A 185 -1.66 -9.56 -11.05
N GLN A 186 -0.60 -9.87 -11.77
CA GLN A 186 0.14 -11.13 -11.63
C GLN A 186 0.62 -11.34 -10.18
N TRP A 187 1.11 -10.28 -9.53
CA TRP A 187 1.54 -10.39 -8.14
C TRP A 187 0.36 -10.57 -7.19
N ALA A 188 -0.75 -9.86 -7.43
CA ALA A 188 -1.96 -10.01 -6.64
C ALA A 188 -2.54 -11.44 -6.77
N GLU A 189 -2.61 -11.98 -7.98
CA GLU A 189 -3.02 -13.36 -8.26
C GLU A 189 -2.12 -14.38 -7.56
N LYS A 190 -0.79 -14.15 -7.58
CA LYS A 190 0.14 -15.00 -6.87
C LYS A 190 -0.10 -15.00 -5.35
N ILE A 191 -0.39 -13.83 -4.76
CA ILE A 191 -0.76 -13.73 -3.35
C ILE A 191 -2.08 -14.46 -3.09
N CYS A 192 -3.07 -14.34 -3.99
CA CYS A 192 -4.35 -15.04 -3.88
C CYS A 192 -4.26 -16.56 -3.98
N GLN A 193 -3.14 -17.13 -4.47
CA GLN A 193 -2.88 -18.58 -4.45
C GLN A 193 -2.53 -19.10 -3.05
N ALA A 194 -2.12 -18.23 -2.13
CA ALA A 194 -1.86 -18.56 -0.74
C ALA A 194 -3.13 -18.43 0.13
N GLY A 195 -3.11 -19.07 1.29
CA GLY A 195 -4.22 -18.96 2.24
C GLY A 195 -4.40 -17.51 2.72
N PRO A 196 -5.60 -16.92 2.57
CA PRO A 196 -5.82 -15.51 2.86
C PRO A 196 -5.63 -15.16 4.32
N LEU A 197 -5.95 -16.07 5.24
CA LEU A 197 -5.74 -15.86 6.67
C LEU A 197 -4.25 -15.88 7.01
N GLN A 198 -3.47 -16.75 6.37
CA GLN A 198 -2.03 -16.87 6.54
C GLN A 198 -1.34 -15.61 6.02
N VAL A 199 -1.73 -15.10 4.84
CA VAL A 199 -1.19 -13.85 4.28
C VAL A 199 -1.45 -12.67 5.22
N ARG A 200 -2.68 -12.55 5.73
CA ARG A 200 -3.05 -11.49 6.70
C ARG A 200 -2.25 -11.62 8.00
N ALA A 201 -2.11 -12.85 8.52
CA ALA A 201 -1.36 -13.12 9.74
C ALA A 201 0.12 -12.73 9.59
N VAL A 202 0.76 -13.06 8.47
CA VAL A 202 2.16 -12.68 8.19
C VAL A 202 2.30 -11.16 8.18
N LYS A 203 1.43 -10.42 7.46
CA LYS A 203 1.45 -8.96 7.44
C LYS A 203 1.26 -8.36 8.83
N GLU A 204 0.23 -8.79 9.55
CA GLU A 204 -0.08 -8.30 10.90
C GLU A 204 1.09 -8.52 11.85
N THR A 205 1.63 -9.74 11.87
CA THR A 205 2.72 -10.13 12.77
C THR A 205 3.98 -9.33 12.46
N MET A 206 4.34 -9.22 11.18
CA MET A 206 5.50 -8.44 10.73
C MET A 206 5.39 -6.97 11.16
N LEU A 207 4.25 -6.32 10.91
CA LEU A 207 4.07 -4.90 11.23
C LEU A 207 4.03 -4.64 12.73
N ARG A 208 3.38 -5.51 13.51
CA ARG A 208 3.33 -5.38 14.97
C ARG A 208 4.68 -5.67 15.63
N GLY A 209 5.45 -6.63 15.08
CA GLY A 209 6.75 -7.04 15.61
C GLY A 209 7.89 -6.10 15.27
N TYR A 210 7.75 -5.24 14.24
CA TYR A 210 8.88 -4.51 13.65
C TYR A 210 9.60 -3.54 14.59
N ASN A 211 8.89 -2.92 15.54
CA ASN A 211 9.46 -1.88 16.42
C ASN A 211 9.53 -2.29 17.90
N ILE A 212 9.44 -3.58 18.20
CA ILE A 212 9.49 -4.12 19.58
C ILE A 212 10.69 -5.07 19.72
N PRO A 213 11.11 -5.41 20.96
CA PRO A 213 12.16 -6.41 21.19
C PRO A 213 11.82 -7.74 20.51
N LEU A 214 12.84 -8.42 19.95
CA LEU A 214 12.66 -9.68 19.22
C LEU A 214 11.91 -10.74 20.03
N GLU A 215 12.16 -10.83 21.33
CA GLU A 215 11.49 -11.79 22.21
C GLU A 215 9.96 -11.57 22.23
N GLU A 216 9.53 -10.31 22.30
CA GLU A 216 8.12 -9.95 22.23
C GLU A 216 7.51 -10.22 20.85
N ALA A 217 8.26 -9.92 19.78
CA ALA A 217 7.84 -10.24 18.41
C ALA A 217 7.62 -11.75 18.23
N LEU A 218 8.54 -12.60 18.72
CA LEU A 218 8.40 -14.05 18.68
C LEU A 218 7.21 -14.58 19.50
N ARG A 219 6.79 -13.88 20.56
CA ARG A 219 5.54 -14.21 21.29
C ARG A 219 4.32 -13.92 20.40
N ILE A 220 4.29 -12.76 19.73
CA ILE A 220 3.21 -12.42 18.78
C ILE A 220 3.12 -13.47 17.68
N GLU A 221 4.26 -13.91 17.10
CA GLU A 221 4.28 -14.96 16.08
C GLU A 221 3.68 -16.27 16.57
N ARG A 222 4.01 -16.68 17.79
CA ARG A 222 3.49 -17.92 18.40
C ARG A 222 1.97 -17.83 18.62
N ASP A 223 1.49 -16.71 19.12
CA ASP A 223 0.06 -16.48 19.34
C ASP A 223 -0.69 -16.47 18.02
N MET A 224 -0.12 -15.83 16.99
CA MET A 224 -0.71 -15.81 15.65
C MET A 224 -0.74 -17.22 15.04
N LEU A 225 0.33 -18.00 15.17
CA LEU A 225 0.35 -19.39 14.70
C LEU A 225 -0.75 -20.23 15.38
N ASN A 226 -0.97 -20.06 16.69
CA ASN A 226 -2.02 -20.77 17.41
C ASN A 226 -3.42 -20.41 16.88
N ARG A 227 -3.66 -19.13 16.54
CA ARG A 227 -4.92 -18.69 15.89
C ARG A 227 -5.09 -19.32 14.51
N ILE A 228 -4.04 -19.34 13.70
CA ILE A 228 -4.10 -19.92 12.35
C ILE A 228 -4.34 -21.43 12.39
N ARG A 229 -3.77 -22.15 13.37
CA ARG A 229 -3.95 -23.61 13.52
C ARG A 229 -5.39 -24.04 13.74
N SER A 230 -6.24 -23.16 14.27
CA SER A 230 -7.66 -23.45 14.51
C SER A 230 -8.56 -23.20 13.31
N THR A 231 -8.01 -22.79 12.16
CA THR A 231 -8.77 -22.43 10.97
C THR A 231 -8.96 -23.62 10.00
N GLU A 232 -10.04 -23.60 9.21
CA GLU A 232 -10.28 -24.59 8.16
C GLU A 232 -9.17 -24.57 7.11
N ASP A 233 -8.71 -23.37 6.73
CA ASP A 233 -7.67 -23.17 5.73
C ASP A 233 -6.31 -23.77 6.16
N TYR A 234 -6.00 -23.82 7.47
CA TYR A 234 -4.79 -24.50 7.94
C TYR A 234 -4.83 -26.00 7.63
N MET A 235 -5.96 -26.64 7.89
CA MET A 235 -6.14 -28.08 7.60
C MET A 235 -6.19 -28.34 6.10
N GLU A 236 -6.83 -27.45 5.34
CA GLU A 236 -6.90 -27.57 3.88
C GLU A 236 -5.51 -27.49 3.24
N GLY A 237 -4.67 -26.54 3.70
CA GLY A 237 -3.30 -26.40 3.19
C GLY A 237 -2.47 -27.67 3.37
N ALA A 238 -2.51 -28.26 4.56
CA ALA A 238 -1.81 -29.51 4.86
C ALA A 238 -2.33 -30.68 4.01
N ARG A 239 -3.66 -30.80 3.89
CA ARG A 239 -4.31 -31.86 3.09
C ARG A 239 -3.96 -31.72 1.60
N ALA A 240 -4.14 -30.53 1.02
CA ALA A 240 -3.85 -30.26 -0.38
C ALA A 240 -2.38 -30.58 -0.74
N PHE A 241 -1.44 -30.25 0.16
CA PHE A 241 -0.04 -30.56 -0.01
C PHE A 241 0.24 -32.08 -0.08
N VAL A 242 -0.33 -32.85 0.84
CA VAL A 242 -0.19 -34.33 0.87
C VAL A 242 -0.84 -34.95 -0.38
N GLU A 243 -2.00 -34.46 -0.78
CA GLU A 243 -2.76 -34.95 -1.94
C GLU A 243 -2.22 -34.42 -3.28
N LYS A 244 -1.19 -33.58 -3.28
CA LYS A 244 -0.59 -32.95 -4.48
C LYS A 244 -1.59 -32.24 -5.37
N ARG A 245 -2.57 -31.58 -4.80
CA ARG A 245 -3.58 -30.75 -5.48
C ARG A 245 -3.49 -29.29 -5.08
N LYS A 246 -4.15 -28.44 -5.85
CA LYS A 246 -4.33 -27.04 -5.45
C LYS A 246 -5.26 -26.96 -4.22
N PRO A 247 -4.93 -26.13 -3.22
CA PRO A 247 -5.83 -25.89 -2.08
C PRO A 247 -7.06 -25.09 -2.50
N ASN A 248 -8.15 -25.32 -1.78
CA ASN A 248 -9.38 -24.57 -1.93
C ASN A 248 -9.60 -23.68 -0.70
N TRP A 249 -8.99 -22.51 -0.73
CA TRP A 249 -9.05 -21.57 0.38
C TRP A 249 -10.44 -20.96 0.56
N LYS A 250 -10.93 -20.91 1.80
CA LYS A 250 -12.23 -20.36 2.16
C LYS A 250 -12.13 -19.06 2.98
N GLY A 251 -10.96 -18.74 3.52
CA GLY A 251 -10.77 -17.62 4.42
C GLY A 251 -11.41 -17.82 5.81
N LYS A 252 -11.50 -19.05 6.27
CA LYS A 252 -12.15 -19.46 7.52
C LYS A 252 -11.26 -20.37 8.37
#